data_a10c508f001edfe3fbb3307868235690
#
_entry.id   a10c508f001edfe3fbb3307868235690
#
_cell.length_a   1.000
_cell.length_b   1.000
_cell.length_c   1.000
_cell.angle_alpha   90.00
_cell.angle_beta   90.00
_cell.angle_gamma   90.00
#
_symmetry.space_group_name_H-M   'P 1'
#
loop_
_entity.id
_entity.type
_entity.pdbx_description
1 polymer ?
#
loop_
_entity_poly.entity_id
_entity_poly.type
_entity_poly.pdbx_seq_one_letter_code
_entity_poly.pdbx_strand_id
1 'polypeptide(L)'
;MDYLEIEKVVGREILDSRGNPTVEAEVVLADGTIGRGTAPSGASTGEFEALELRDGDKARYGGKGVTKAVENINTVINDAIKGLDASDIYAVDKAMIKADGTKDKSNLGANAILAVSIATARAAANAMELPLYRFLGGISGN
;
A
#
# COMPACT_ATOMS: atom_id res chain seq x y z
N MET A 1 4.31 15.65 -18.28
CA MET A 1 4.12 15.40 -16.85
C MET A 1 5.43 15.02 -16.22
N ASP A 2 5.74 15.63 -15.09
CA ASP A 2 6.98 15.33 -14.41
C ASP A 2 7.00 13.94 -13.82
N TYR A 3 8.18 13.37 -13.73
CA TYR A 3 8.41 12.11 -13.08
C TYR A 3 8.25 12.28 -11.56
N LEU A 4 7.32 11.56 -10.98
CA LEU A 4 7.01 11.66 -9.55
C LEU A 4 7.74 10.56 -8.78
N GLU A 5 9.03 10.74 -8.58
CA GLU A 5 9.87 9.72 -7.97
C GLU A 5 9.46 9.41 -6.54
N ILE A 6 9.28 8.12 -6.25
CA ILE A 6 9.04 7.64 -4.89
C ILE A 6 10.37 7.62 -4.15
N GLU A 7 10.48 8.42 -3.10
CA GLU A 7 11.67 8.42 -2.27
C GLU A 7 11.67 7.28 -1.27
N LYS A 8 10.51 7.05 -0.64
CA LYS A 8 10.37 5.98 0.33
C LYS A 8 8.90 5.70 0.60
N VAL A 9 8.63 4.53 1.17
CA VAL A 9 7.34 4.21 1.78
C VAL A 9 7.57 3.76 3.22
N VAL A 10 6.69 4.18 4.11
CA VAL A 10 6.72 3.83 5.52
C VAL A 10 5.39 3.18 5.87
N GLY A 11 5.45 2.04 6.56
CA GLY A 11 4.26 1.37 7.04
C GLY A 11 4.13 1.53 8.55
N ARG A 12 2.89 1.53 9.03
CA ARG A 12 2.62 1.53 10.46
C ARG A 12 1.32 0.78 10.75
N GLU A 13 1.24 0.27 11.96
CA GLU A 13 0.00 -0.35 12.45
C GLU A 13 -0.83 0.73 13.12
N ILE A 14 -2.08 0.83 12.72
CA ILE A 14 -3.03 1.73 13.36
C ILE A 14 -4.26 0.92 13.77
N LEU A 15 -5.13 1.51 14.56
CA LEU A 15 -6.40 0.88 14.91
C LEU A 15 -7.53 1.51 14.13
N ASP A 16 -8.44 0.67 13.62
CA ASP A 16 -9.63 1.18 12.94
C ASP A 16 -10.67 1.65 13.98
N SER A 17 -11.83 2.08 13.50
CA SER A 17 -12.88 2.61 14.39
C SER A 17 -13.43 1.56 15.37
N ARG A 18 -13.19 0.29 15.12
CA ARG A 18 -13.61 -0.81 15.99
C ARG A 18 -12.50 -1.27 16.92
N GLY A 19 -11.33 -0.63 16.86
CA GLY A 19 -10.18 -1.03 17.66
C GLY A 19 -9.41 -2.21 17.08
N ASN A 20 -9.62 -2.58 15.83
CA ASN A 20 -8.88 -3.66 15.18
C ASN A 20 -7.65 -3.11 14.47
N PRO A 21 -6.51 -3.83 14.55
CA PRO A 21 -5.30 -3.41 13.84
C PRO A 21 -5.49 -3.39 12.33
N THR A 22 -4.98 -2.35 11.70
CA THR A 22 -4.95 -2.24 10.26
C THR A 22 -3.64 -1.60 9.82
N VAL A 23 -3.30 -1.78 8.55
CA VAL A 23 -2.06 -1.27 7.97
C VAL A 23 -2.29 0.11 7.40
N GLU A 24 -1.43 1.06 7.76
CA GLU A 24 -1.37 2.34 7.08
C GLU A 24 -0.02 2.47 6.41
N ALA A 25 0.00 2.94 5.17
CA ALA A 25 1.22 3.24 4.45
C ALA A 25 1.28 4.74 4.15
N GLU A 26 2.50 5.27 4.14
CA GLU A 26 2.76 6.64 3.76
C GLU A 26 3.83 6.62 2.67
N VAL A 27 3.50 7.12 1.50
CA VAL A 27 4.44 7.26 0.39
C VAL A 27 4.93 8.68 0.36
N VAL A 28 6.26 8.85 0.33
CA VAL A 28 6.92 10.15 0.26
C VAL A 28 7.59 10.26 -1.09
N LEU A 29 7.27 11.30 -1.83
CA LEU A 29 7.89 11.59 -3.12
C LEU A 29 9.16 12.44 -2.93
N ALA A 30 10.01 12.43 -3.94
CA ALA A 30 11.27 13.18 -3.88
C ALA A 30 11.09 14.69 -3.65
N ASP A 31 9.93 15.23 -4.08
CA ASP A 31 9.62 16.66 -3.86
C ASP A 31 9.02 16.95 -2.47
N GLY A 32 8.91 15.94 -1.63
CA GLY A 32 8.32 16.06 -0.29
C GLY A 32 6.84 15.83 -0.21
N THR A 33 6.16 15.65 -1.33
CA THR A 33 4.71 15.33 -1.33
C THR A 33 4.47 14.00 -0.67
N ILE A 34 3.40 13.90 0.11
CA ILE A 34 3.06 12.69 0.86
C ILE A 34 1.65 12.24 0.49
N GLY A 35 1.48 10.92 0.42
CA GLY A 35 0.16 10.30 0.31
C GLY A 35 0.04 9.17 1.31
N ARG A 36 -1.11 9.02 1.95
CA ARG A 36 -1.38 7.96 2.91
C ARG A 36 -2.49 7.06 2.44
N GLY A 37 -2.38 5.79 2.76
CA GLY A 37 -3.40 4.81 2.45
C GLY A 37 -3.53 3.81 3.57
N THR A 38 -4.75 3.35 3.80
CA THR A 38 -5.03 2.30 4.78
C THR A 38 -5.69 1.14 4.07
N ALA A 39 -5.52 -0.06 4.63
CA ALA A 39 -6.17 -1.26 4.12
C ALA A 39 -7.29 -1.64 5.09
N PRO A 40 -8.54 -1.27 4.79
CA PRO A 40 -9.65 -1.63 5.67
C PRO A 40 -9.77 -3.13 5.83
N SER A 41 -10.15 -3.58 7.02
CA SER A 41 -10.35 -4.99 7.31
C SER A 41 -11.38 -5.58 6.34
N GLY A 42 -11.03 -6.70 5.71
CA GLY A 42 -11.91 -7.38 4.78
C GLY A 42 -11.96 -6.79 3.38
N ALA A 43 -11.26 -5.68 3.12
CA ALA A 43 -11.31 -5.01 1.83
C ALA A 43 -10.71 -5.84 0.69
N SER A 44 -9.79 -6.72 1.02
CA SER A 44 -9.11 -7.55 0.02
C SER A 44 -9.76 -8.92 -0.16
N THR A 45 -10.88 -9.17 0.50
CA THR A 45 -11.58 -10.44 0.38
C THR A 45 -12.33 -10.48 -0.93
N GLY A 46 -12.60 -11.65 -1.41
CA GLY A 46 -13.42 -11.83 -2.57
C GLY A 46 -12.77 -12.73 -3.57
N GLU A 47 -13.13 -12.54 -4.80
CA GLU A 47 -12.86 -13.45 -5.90
C GLU A 47 -11.39 -13.68 -6.22
N PHE A 48 -10.51 -12.83 -5.73
CA PHE A 48 -9.08 -12.96 -6.03
C PHE A 48 -8.31 -13.73 -4.96
N GLU A 49 -8.99 -14.19 -3.93
CA GLU A 49 -8.37 -14.98 -2.89
C GLU A 49 -7.11 -14.37 -2.29
N ALA A 50 -7.04 -13.04 -2.32
CA ALA A 50 -5.91 -12.35 -1.73
C ALA A 50 -5.96 -12.45 -0.22
N LEU A 51 -4.82 -12.73 0.39
CA LEU A 51 -4.74 -12.97 1.83
C LEU A 51 -4.19 -11.76 2.57
N GLU A 52 -4.93 -11.32 3.59
CA GLU A 52 -4.41 -10.37 4.55
C GLU A 52 -3.37 -11.07 5.42
N LEU A 53 -2.24 -10.42 5.63
CA LEU A 53 -1.22 -10.97 6.52
C LEU A 53 -1.47 -10.47 7.93
N ARG A 54 -1.86 -11.40 8.81
CA ARG A 54 -2.05 -11.16 10.23
C ARG A 54 -0.98 -11.92 10.99
N ASP A 55 -0.56 -11.38 12.14
CA ASP A 55 0.57 -11.95 12.89
C ASP A 55 0.27 -13.32 13.50
N GLY A 56 -0.98 -13.56 13.87
CA GLY A 56 -1.36 -14.81 14.49
C GLY A 56 -0.97 -14.94 15.97
N ASP A 57 -0.35 -13.93 16.55
CA ASP A 57 0.02 -13.92 17.96
C ASP A 57 -1.20 -13.59 18.81
N LYS A 58 -1.78 -14.60 19.43
CA LYS A 58 -3.02 -14.45 20.17
C LYS A 58 -2.88 -13.59 21.42
N ALA A 59 -1.67 -13.38 21.91
CA ALA A 59 -1.44 -12.50 23.04
C ALA A 59 -1.58 -11.03 22.66
N ARG A 60 -1.67 -10.74 21.36
CA ARG A 60 -1.74 -9.37 20.86
C ARG A 60 -2.91 -9.27 19.87
N TYR A 61 -3.95 -8.53 20.27
CA TYR A 61 -5.17 -8.33 19.46
C TYR A 61 -5.83 -9.62 18.98
N GLY A 62 -5.71 -10.70 19.76
CA GLY A 62 -6.35 -11.97 19.41
C GLY A 62 -5.80 -12.57 18.11
N GLY A 63 -4.57 -12.26 17.75
CA GLY A 63 -3.95 -12.74 16.52
C GLY A 63 -4.13 -11.83 15.31
N LYS A 64 -4.83 -10.72 15.47
CA LYS A 64 -5.15 -9.81 14.36
C LYS A 64 -4.11 -8.72 14.11
N GLY A 65 -3.00 -8.70 14.86
CA GLY A 65 -1.93 -7.73 14.64
C GLY A 65 -1.39 -7.78 13.23
N VAL A 66 -0.81 -6.67 12.77
CA VAL A 66 -0.32 -6.55 11.39
C VAL A 66 1.15 -6.12 11.35
N THR A 67 1.93 -6.43 12.40
CA THR A 67 3.33 -6.01 12.46
C THR A 67 4.18 -6.62 11.35
N LYS A 68 3.88 -7.86 10.94
CA LYS A 68 4.61 -8.50 9.83
C LYS A 68 4.35 -7.79 8.51
N ALA A 69 3.09 -7.42 8.26
CA ALA A 69 2.74 -6.68 7.06
C ALA A 69 3.41 -5.31 7.06
N VAL A 70 3.43 -4.63 8.20
CA VAL A 70 4.10 -3.35 8.37
C VAL A 70 5.61 -3.47 8.10
N GLU A 71 6.25 -4.50 8.65
CA GLU A 71 7.67 -4.73 8.41
C GLU A 71 7.96 -4.95 6.93
N ASN A 72 7.08 -5.69 6.24
CA ASN A 72 7.24 -5.91 4.80
C ASN A 72 7.17 -4.60 4.02
N ILE A 73 6.33 -3.66 4.43
CA ILE A 73 6.28 -2.33 3.79
C ILE A 73 7.60 -1.60 3.99
N ASN A 74 8.12 -1.61 5.21
CA ASN A 74 9.33 -0.86 5.56
C ASN A 74 10.61 -1.46 4.97
N THR A 75 10.57 -2.70 4.51
CA THR A 75 11.74 -3.40 3.97
C THR A 75 11.55 -3.77 2.51
N VAL A 76 10.86 -4.87 2.25
CA VAL A 76 10.75 -5.45 0.90
C VAL A 76 10.03 -4.52 -0.06
N ILE A 77 8.89 -3.98 0.35
CA ILE A 77 8.10 -3.10 -0.53
C ILE A 77 8.84 -1.79 -0.78
N ASN A 78 9.42 -1.19 0.27
CA ASN A 78 10.20 0.02 0.12
C ASN A 78 11.31 -0.16 -0.93
N ASP A 79 12.04 -1.28 -0.85
CA ASP A 79 13.11 -1.55 -1.79
C ASP A 79 12.57 -1.78 -3.21
N ALA A 80 11.40 -2.41 -3.34
CA ALA A 80 10.82 -2.74 -4.63
C ALA A 80 10.32 -1.51 -5.39
N ILE A 81 9.76 -0.52 -4.69
CA ILE A 81 9.12 0.62 -5.36
C ILE A 81 9.92 1.92 -5.30
N LYS A 82 10.96 1.98 -4.49
CA LYS A 82 11.81 3.15 -4.40
C LYS A 82 12.38 3.51 -5.77
N GLY A 83 12.27 4.77 -6.14
CA GLY A 83 12.75 5.24 -7.44
C GLY A 83 11.74 5.15 -8.57
N LEU A 84 10.61 4.46 -8.38
CA LEU A 84 9.59 4.37 -9.40
C LEU A 84 8.76 5.64 -9.46
N ASP A 85 8.07 5.83 -10.58
CA ASP A 85 7.18 6.98 -10.81
C ASP A 85 5.83 6.70 -10.18
N ALA A 86 5.45 7.49 -9.18
CA ALA A 86 4.16 7.30 -8.49
C ALA A 86 2.95 7.52 -9.39
N SER A 87 3.10 8.23 -10.50
CA SER A 87 2.00 8.42 -11.45
C SER A 87 1.71 7.17 -12.27
N ASP A 88 2.65 6.22 -12.29
CA ASP A 88 2.48 4.94 -12.98
C ASP A 88 2.07 3.87 -11.95
N ILE A 89 0.81 3.91 -11.54
CA ILE A 89 0.28 2.98 -10.54
C ILE A 89 0.42 1.53 -10.98
N TYR A 90 0.24 1.27 -12.27
CA TYR A 90 0.36 -0.10 -12.79
C TYR A 90 1.77 -0.65 -12.55
N ALA A 91 2.81 0.14 -12.83
CA ALA A 91 4.18 -0.31 -12.63
C ALA A 91 4.49 -0.52 -11.14
N VAL A 92 3.97 0.35 -10.27
CA VAL A 92 4.17 0.22 -8.83
C VAL A 92 3.50 -1.04 -8.30
N ASP A 93 2.24 -1.27 -8.68
CA ASP A 93 1.51 -2.46 -8.24
C ASP A 93 2.19 -3.73 -8.75
N LYS A 94 2.63 -3.73 -10.00
CA LYS A 94 3.31 -4.87 -10.59
C LYS A 94 4.63 -5.18 -9.88
N ALA A 95 5.38 -4.15 -9.48
CA ALA A 95 6.61 -4.34 -8.72
C ALA A 95 6.35 -5.01 -7.38
N MET A 96 5.29 -4.61 -6.69
CA MET A 96 4.91 -5.22 -5.41
C MET A 96 4.46 -6.66 -5.58
N ILE A 97 3.64 -6.94 -6.59
CA ILE A 97 3.17 -8.30 -6.86
C ILE A 97 4.35 -9.21 -7.19
N LYS A 98 5.29 -8.72 -7.98
CA LYS A 98 6.49 -9.48 -8.31
C LYS A 98 7.35 -9.74 -7.08
N ALA A 99 7.50 -8.75 -6.21
CA ALA A 99 8.27 -8.90 -4.98
C ALA A 99 7.63 -9.92 -4.04
N ASP A 100 6.29 -9.99 -4.01
CA ASP A 100 5.56 -10.99 -3.24
C ASP A 100 5.81 -12.41 -3.75
N GLY A 101 5.72 -12.60 -5.05
CA GLY A 101 6.03 -13.87 -5.70
C GLY A 101 4.99 -14.98 -5.56
N THR A 102 3.83 -14.69 -4.94
CA THR A 102 2.77 -15.68 -4.78
C THR A 102 1.49 -15.24 -5.48
N LYS A 103 0.57 -16.19 -5.72
CA LYS A 103 -0.70 -15.88 -6.37
C LYS A 103 -1.64 -15.07 -5.48
N ASP A 104 -1.62 -15.36 -4.18
CA ASP A 104 -2.57 -14.82 -3.22
C ASP A 104 -2.01 -13.69 -2.37
N LYS A 105 -0.81 -13.20 -2.73
CA LYS A 105 -0.13 -12.13 -2.00
C LYS A 105 0.18 -12.50 -0.55
N SER A 106 0.44 -13.79 -0.29
CA SER A 106 0.60 -14.30 1.07
C SER A 106 1.96 -13.97 1.69
N ASN A 107 2.99 -13.69 0.90
CA ASN A 107 4.31 -13.35 1.44
C ASN A 107 4.34 -11.95 2.03
N LEU A 108 3.85 -10.96 1.29
CA LEU A 108 3.85 -9.58 1.75
C LEU A 108 2.56 -9.21 2.45
N GLY A 109 1.47 -9.86 2.05
CA GLY A 109 0.14 -9.57 2.55
C GLY A 109 -0.64 -8.66 1.63
N ALA A 110 -1.86 -9.04 1.28
CA ALA A 110 -2.72 -8.21 0.44
C ALA A 110 -3.02 -6.87 1.10
N ASN A 111 -3.12 -6.84 2.43
CA ASN A 111 -3.34 -5.60 3.17
C ASN A 111 -2.15 -4.64 3.02
N ALA A 112 -0.91 -5.14 3.07
CA ALA A 112 0.27 -4.30 2.86
C ALA A 112 0.30 -3.73 1.45
N ILE A 113 0.06 -4.58 0.45
CA ILE A 113 0.09 -4.16 -0.96
C ILE A 113 -1.02 -3.13 -1.24
N LEU A 114 -2.22 -3.37 -0.74
CA LEU A 114 -3.34 -2.46 -0.93
C LEU A 114 -3.08 -1.09 -0.29
N ALA A 115 -2.58 -1.07 0.94
CA ALA A 115 -2.28 0.19 1.62
C ALA A 115 -1.27 1.02 0.84
N VAL A 116 -0.22 0.39 0.33
CA VAL A 116 0.81 1.09 -0.44
C VAL A 116 0.27 1.55 -1.79
N SER A 117 -0.55 0.74 -2.45
CA SER A 117 -1.16 1.13 -3.73
C SER A 117 -2.01 2.39 -3.56
N ILE A 118 -2.86 2.43 -2.53
CA ILE A 118 -3.69 3.60 -2.23
C ILE A 118 -2.82 4.80 -1.89
N ALA A 119 -1.80 4.61 -1.05
CA ALA A 119 -0.90 5.69 -0.66
C ALA A 119 -0.17 6.28 -1.87
N THR A 120 0.27 5.43 -2.79
CA THR A 120 0.95 5.85 -4.02
C THR A 120 0.03 6.71 -4.89
N ALA A 121 -1.21 6.25 -5.08
CA ALA A 121 -2.18 6.99 -5.88
C ALA A 121 -2.49 8.36 -5.26
N ARG A 122 -2.61 8.41 -3.93
CA ARG A 122 -2.86 9.67 -3.24
C ARG A 122 -1.66 10.62 -3.31
N ALA A 123 -0.44 10.09 -3.18
CA ALA A 123 0.76 10.92 -3.32
C ALA A 123 0.83 11.53 -4.72
N ALA A 124 0.55 10.74 -5.75
CA ALA A 124 0.57 11.23 -7.12
C ALA A 124 -0.53 12.29 -7.34
N ALA A 125 -1.75 12.03 -6.84
CA ALA A 125 -2.84 12.99 -6.96
C ALA A 125 -2.51 14.30 -6.23
N ASN A 126 -1.92 14.22 -5.03
CA ASN A 126 -1.52 15.39 -4.27
C ASN A 126 -0.44 16.20 -5.00
N ALA A 127 0.54 15.52 -5.59
CA ALA A 127 1.61 16.19 -6.34
C ALA A 127 1.08 16.90 -7.57
N MET A 128 0.06 16.35 -8.21
CA MET A 128 -0.58 16.92 -9.40
C MET A 128 -1.72 17.88 -9.06
N GLU A 129 -2.02 18.03 -7.75
CA GLU A 129 -3.14 18.86 -7.27
C GLU A 129 -4.48 18.45 -7.84
N LEU A 130 -4.66 17.13 -8.01
CA LEU A 130 -5.89 16.55 -8.52
C LEU A 130 -6.62 15.76 -7.43
N PRO A 131 -7.95 15.75 -7.44
CA PRO A 131 -8.68 14.80 -6.62
C PRO A 131 -8.32 13.37 -7.03
N LEU A 132 -8.28 12.46 -6.06
CA LEU A 132 -7.88 11.07 -6.31
C LEU A 132 -8.69 10.42 -7.43
N TYR A 133 -10.01 10.59 -7.43
CA TYR A 133 -10.85 9.96 -8.46
C TYR A 133 -10.50 10.44 -9.86
N ARG A 134 -10.10 11.70 -10.01
CA ARG A 134 -9.73 12.25 -11.32
C ARG A 134 -8.40 11.66 -11.80
N PHE A 135 -7.46 11.51 -10.88
CA PHE A 135 -6.17 10.89 -11.20
C PHE A 135 -6.37 9.45 -11.69
N LEU A 136 -7.16 8.67 -10.95
CA LEU A 136 -7.41 7.28 -11.33
C LEU A 136 -8.19 7.16 -12.63
N GLY A 137 -9.14 8.07 -12.87
CA GLY A 137 -9.86 8.13 -14.14
C GLY A 137 -8.93 8.38 -15.31
N GLY A 138 -7.97 9.28 -15.17
CA GLY A 138 -6.98 9.55 -16.20
C GLY A 138 -6.11 8.35 -16.50
N ILE A 139 -5.70 7.60 -15.48
CA ILE A 139 -4.89 6.40 -15.64
C ILE A 139 -5.65 5.30 -16.37
N SER A 140 -6.94 5.18 -16.11
CA SER A 140 -7.77 4.16 -16.74
C SER A 140 -8.12 4.47 -18.19
N GLY A 141 -7.73 5.63 -18.68
CA GLY A 141 -7.95 5.99 -20.08
C GLY A 141 -9.32 6.55 -20.39
N ASN A 142 -10.03 6.97 -19.39
CA ASN A 142 -11.37 7.56 -19.56
C ASN A 142 -11.31 9.02 -19.95
#